data_f1feb0b2a2167a1f0819f0160cecdf75
#
_entry.id   f1feb0b2a2167a1f0819f0160cecdf75
#
_cell.length_a   1.000
_cell.length_b   1.000
_cell.length_c   1.000
_cell.angle_alpha   90.00
_cell.angle_beta   90.00
_cell.angle_gamma   90.00
#
_symmetry.space_group_name_H-M   'P 1'
#
loop_
_entity.id
_entity.type
_entity.pdbx_description
1 polymer ?
#
loop_
_entity_poly.entity_id
_entity_poly.type
_entity_poly.pdbx_seq_one_letter_code
_entity_poly.pdbx_strand_id
1 'polypeptide(L)'
;MRKLVIGMAMASTALTTPAMARDGQWYIQGDGGVMVVEDQSIDVNAAEDDAASDYDTGYDFGGLVGYDFGSFRLEAEASYRAADLSEVIAGSQGLALNPATGAPGGFTTFTGPRDALGEVNALSFMLNGLLDFGDDDGLQGFLGGGVGVARVDMDGRVNATGPGVWNDSDTGFAWQVLAGIRTPISDSWDVGLKYRYFRATDINLVDPLGRDLNTSLATHSLLGSITYNFGGEEPPVVAPVAAPPPPPP
;
A
#
# COMPACT_ATOMS: atom_id res chain seq x y z
N MET A 1 -7.10 -21.77 -12.48
CA MET A 1 -7.00 -20.46 -13.17
C MET A 1 -8.40 -19.93 -13.43
N ARG A 2 -8.94 -19.13 -12.50
CA ARG A 2 -10.17 -18.36 -12.70
C ARG A 2 -9.78 -16.89 -12.86
N LYS A 3 -9.81 -16.39 -14.09
CA LYS A 3 -9.57 -14.99 -14.41
C LYS A 3 -10.71 -14.15 -13.86
N LEU A 4 -10.47 -13.41 -12.80
CA LEU A 4 -11.38 -12.39 -12.30
C LEU A 4 -11.22 -11.14 -13.19
N VAL A 5 -12.13 -10.97 -14.14
CA VAL A 5 -12.23 -9.75 -14.95
C VAL A 5 -13.05 -8.74 -14.15
N ILE A 6 -12.39 -7.85 -13.45
CA ILE A 6 -13.04 -6.67 -12.85
C ILE A 6 -13.19 -5.64 -13.97
N GLY A 7 -14.41 -5.51 -14.47
CA GLY A 7 -14.77 -4.46 -15.42
C GLY A 7 -14.83 -3.10 -14.71
N MET A 8 -13.83 -2.25 -14.93
CA MET A 8 -13.89 -0.85 -14.57
C MET A 8 -14.86 -0.12 -15.50
N ALA A 9 -16.04 0.20 -15.01
CA ALA A 9 -16.93 1.16 -15.67
C ALA A 9 -16.39 2.57 -15.39
N MET A 10 -15.75 3.18 -16.38
CA MET A 10 -15.40 4.61 -16.37
C MET A 10 -16.68 5.42 -16.47
N ALA A 11 -17.13 5.98 -15.36
CA ALA A 11 -18.15 7.02 -15.36
C ALA A 11 -17.49 8.35 -15.71
N SER A 12 -17.69 8.83 -16.93
CA SER A 12 -17.35 10.19 -17.34
C SER A 12 -18.36 11.16 -16.72
N THR A 13 -18.02 11.82 -15.63
CA THR A 13 -18.79 12.92 -15.07
C THR A 13 -18.06 14.23 -15.26
N ALA A 14 -18.84 15.26 -15.52
CA ALA A 14 -18.45 16.60 -15.88
C ALA A 14 -17.44 17.22 -14.90
N LEU A 15 -16.46 17.91 -15.46
CA LEU A 15 -15.59 18.85 -14.77
C LEU A 15 -16.44 20.00 -14.23
N THR A 16 -16.81 19.94 -12.97
CA THR A 16 -17.38 21.06 -12.23
C THR A 16 -16.24 21.84 -11.56
N THR A 17 -16.34 23.15 -11.51
CA THR A 17 -15.35 24.00 -10.86
C THR A 17 -15.33 23.69 -9.36
N PRO A 18 -14.14 23.47 -8.75
CA PRO A 18 -14.04 23.12 -7.34
C PRO A 18 -14.56 24.26 -6.45
N ALA A 19 -15.28 23.90 -5.41
CA ALA A 19 -15.61 24.79 -4.31
C ALA A 19 -14.37 24.97 -3.43
N MET A 20 -13.96 26.21 -3.16
CA MET A 20 -12.67 26.63 -2.59
C MET A 20 -12.53 26.39 -1.07
N ALA A 21 -13.20 25.41 -0.47
CA ALA A 21 -13.26 25.28 1.00
C ALA A 21 -12.05 24.54 1.64
N ARG A 22 -11.23 23.84 0.84
CA ARG A 22 -10.08 23.01 1.33
C ARG A 22 -8.77 23.27 0.61
N ASP A 23 -8.79 24.10 -0.40
CA ASP A 23 -7.61 24.48 -1.17
C ASP A 23 -6.57 25.20 -0.31
N GLY A 24 -5.31 24.82 -0.44
CA GLY A 24 -4.21 25.47 0.23
C GLY A 24 -4.04 25.03 1.70
N GLN A 25 -4.47 23.84 2.08
CA GLN A 25 -4.42 23.36 3.46
C GLN A 25 -3.59 22.11 3.65
N TRP A 26 -3.00 22.02 4.85
CA TRP A 26 -2.39 20.80 5.34
C TRP A 26 -3.44 19.85 5.90
N TYR A 27 -3.19 18.56 5.78
CA TYR A 27 -3.99 17.54 6.44
C TYR A 27 -3.14 16.38 6.92
N ILE A 28 -3.69 15.61 7.85
CA ILE A 28 -3.17 14.31 8.27
C ILE A 28 -4.25 13.26 8.02
N GLN A 29 -3.83 12.06 7.66
CA GLN A 29 -4.74 10.96 7.39
C GLN A 29 -4.20 9.67 8.00
N GLY A 30 -5.09 8.86 8.54
CA GLY A 30 -4.84 7.48 8.92
C GLY A 30 -5.62 6.54 8.02
N ASP A 31 -4.97 5.46 7.59
CA ASP A 31 -5.53 4.41 6.74
C ASP A 31 -5.45 3.05 7.42
N GLY A 32 -6.41 2.18 7.14
CA GLY A 32 -6.34 0.80 7.60
C GLY A 32 -7.32 -0.10 6.86
N GLY A 33 -6.91 -1.33 6.59
CA GLY A 33 -7.76 -2.27 5.89
C GLY A 33 -7.14 -3.62 5.61
N VAL A 34 -7.76 -4.33 4.68
CA VAL A 34 -7.35 -5.67 4.26
C VAL A 34 -6.43 -5.62 3.06
N MET A 35 -5.52 -6.57 2.99
CA MET A 35 -4.53 -6.71 1.95
C MET A 35 -4.50 -8.13 1.41
N VAL A 36 -4.28 -8.26 0.11
CA VAL A 36 -3.97 -9.52 -0.57
C VAL A 36 -2.61 -9.37 -1.24
N VAL A 37 -1.73 -10.34 -1.03
CA VAL A 37 -0.43 -10.44 -1.71
C VAL A 37 -0.64 -11.17 -3.02
N GLU A 38 -0.02 -10.70 -4.12
CA GLU A 38 0.08 -11.49 -5.35
C GLU A 38 1.04 -12.67 -5.14
N ASP A 39 0.80 -13.77 -5.86
CA ASP A 39 1.72 -14.91 -5.88
C ASP A 39 3.13 -14.41 -6.21
N GLN A 40 4.09 -14.68 -5.33
CA GLN A 40 5.46 -14.22 -5.50
C GLN A 40 6.30 -15.29 -6.20
N SER A 41 6.94 -14.90 -7.31
CA SER A 41 8.04 -15.66 -7.89
C SER A 41 9.36 -15.31 -7.20
N ILE A 42 10.20 -16.32 -7.00
CA ILE A 42 11.50 -16.19 -6.35
C ILE A 42 12.57 -16.80 -7.27
N ASP A 43 13.52 -16.00 -7.66
CA ASP A 43 14.71 -16.48 -8.37
C ASP A 43 15.69 -17.06 -7.36
N VAL A 44 16.23 -18.24 -7.63
CA VAL A 44 17.23 -18.91 -6.80
C VAL A 44 18.58 -18.90 -7.52
N ASN A 45 19.52 -18.08 -7.08
CA ASN A 45 20.75 -17.74 -7.81
C ASN A 45 20.43 -17.24 -9.24
N ALA A 46 20.86 -17.97 -10.28
CA ALA A 46 20.63 -17.65 -11.68
C ALA A 46 19.43 -18.38 -12.30
N ALA A 47 18.65 -19.13 -11.50
CA ALA A 47 17.44 -19.81 -11.97
C ALA A 47 16.22 -18.89 -11.74
N GLU A 48 15.68 -18.35 -12.83
CA GLU A 48 14.51 -17.47 -12.81
C GLU A 48 13.25 -18.26 -12.47
N ASP A 49 12.36 -17.68 -11.65
CA ASP A 49 11.07 -18.24 -11.22
C ASP A 49 11.17 -19.69 -10.67
N ASP A 50 12.30 -20.04 -10.03
CA ASP A 50 12.52 -21.43 -9.56
C ASP A 50 11.75 -21.75 -8.27
N ALA A 51 11.25 -20.75 -7.57
CA ALA A 51 10.39 -20.93 -6.40
C ALA A 51 9.23 -19.95 -6.40
N ALA A 52 8.19 -20.26 -5.63
CA ALA A 52 7.06 -19.37 -5.41
C ALA A 52 6.57 -19.43 -3.96
N SER A 53 5.89 -18.38 -3.51
CA SER A 53 5.26 -18.32 -2.21
C SER A 53 3.85 -17.72 -2.31
N ASP A 54 2.92 -18.33 -1.57
CA ASP A 54 1.53 -17.91 -1.45
C ASP A 54 1.25 -17.45 -0.02
N TYR A 55 0.40 -16.45 0.11
CA TYR A 55 0.09 -15.80 1.38
C TYR A 55 -1.42 -15.75 1.64
N ASP A 56 -1.79 -15.79 2.90
CA ASP A 56 -3.14 -15.53 3.34
C ASP A 56 -3.48 -14.04 3.24
N THR A 57 -4.77 -13.71 3.39
CA THR A 57 -5.22 -12.32 3.47
C THR A 57 -4.58 -11.64 4.67
N GLY A 58 -3.88 -10.54 4.41
CA GLY A 58 -3.17 -9.75 5.39
C GLY A 58 -3.87 -8.42 5.70
N TYR A 59 -3.11 -7.53 6.33
CA TYR A 59 -3.55 -6.18 6.67
C TYR A 59 -2.53 -5.13 6.20
N ASP A 60 -3.04 -3.91 5.97
CA ASP A 60 -2.26 -2.74 5.58
C ASP A 60 -2.80 -1.55 6.36
N PHE A 61 -1.93 -0.80 7.03
CA PHE A 61 -2.27 0.45 7.69
C PHE A 61 -1.13 1.44 7.61
N GLY A 62 -1.49 2.71 7.65
CA GLY A 62 -0.53 3.78 7.51
C GLY A 62 -1.05 5.11 8.02
N GLY A 63 -0.15 6.07 7.98
CA GLY A 63 -0.45 7.46 8.23
C GLY A 63 0.30 8.34 7.26
N LEU A 64 -0.28 9.47 6.95
CA LEU A 64 0.32 10.43 6.04
C LEU A 64 0.08 11.86 6.48
N VAL A 65 0.94 12.73 6.02
CA VAL A 65 0.73 14.18 6.01
C VAL A 65 0.69 14.64 4.56
N GLY A 66 -0.29 15.45 4.22
CA GLY A 66 -0.49 15.95 2.86
C GLY A 66 -0.77 17.44 2.82
N TYR A 67 -0.60 18.00 1.65
CA TYR A 67 -0.99 19.36 1.33
C TYR A 67 -1.90 19.34 0.10
N ASP A 68 -3.07 19.97 0.24
CA ASP A 68 -4.08 20.09 -0.79
C ASP A 68 -3.87 21.40 -1.56
N PHE A 69 -3.68 21.31 -2.88
CA PHE A 69 -3.57 22.46 -3.79
C PHE A 69 -4.87 22.72 -4.55
N GLY A 70 -5.95 22.03 -4.17
CA GLY A 70 -7.23 22.00 -4.85
C GLY A 70 -7.40 20.75 -5.73
N SER A 71 -7.18 20.85 -7.00
CA SER A 71 -7.28 19.68 -7.92
C SER A 71 -6.11 18.70 -7.83
N PHE A 72 -5.09 19.00 -7.02
CA PHE A 72 -3.88 18.18 -6.86
C PHE A 72 -3.43 18.16 -5.41
N ARG A 73 -3.01 16.97 -4.92
CA ARG A 73 -2.45 16.79 -3.58
C ARG A 73 -1.07 16.16 -3.62
N LEU A 74 -0.22 16.59 -2.68
CA LEU A 74 1.05 15.92 -2.39
C LEU A 74 1.00 15.33 -0.99
N GLU A 75 1.46 14.09 -0.85
CA GLU A 75 1.45 13.36 0.41
C GLU A 75 2.82 12.74 0.70
N ALA A 76 3.22 12.77 1.97
CA ALA A 76 4.30 11.94 2.51
C ALA A 76 3.66 10.90 3.43
N GLU A 77 3.85 9.63 3.11
CA GLU A 77 3.19 8.49 3.75
C GLU A 77 4.21 7.55 4.37
N ALA A 78 3.88 7.04 5.56
CA ALA A 78 4.51 5.87 6.15
C ALA A 78 3.45 4.79 6.33
N SER A 79 3.70 3.57 5.83
CA SER A 79 2.75 2.47 5.95
C SER A 79 3.43 1.15 6.28
N TYR A 80 2.71 0.31 7.00
CA TYR A 80 3.11 -1.04 7.39
C TYR A 80 2.06 -2.04 6.94
N ARG A 81 2.53 -3.13 6.36
CA ARG A 81 1.69 -4.22 5.89
C ARG A 81 2.28 -5.56 6.26
N ALA A 82 1.44 -6.56 6.50
CA ALA A 82 1.86 -7.91 6.79
C ALA A 82 0.82 -8.94 6.33
N ALA A 83 1.32 -10.11 5.93
CA ALA A 83 0.51 -11.28 5.59
C ALA A 83 1.23 -12.55 6.01
N ASP A 84 0.46 -13.54 6.47
CA ASP A 84 0.99 -14.84 6.85
C ASP A 84 1.29 -15.68 5.61
N LEU A 85 2.42 -16.38 5.62
CA LEU A 85 2.83 -17.32 4.59
C LEU A 85 2.01 -18.60 4.71
N SER A 86 1.39 -19.05 3.63
CA SER A 86 0.55 -20.25 3.60
C SER A 86 1.21 -21.44 2.91
N GLU A 87 1.85 -21.22 1.75
CA GLU A 87 2.50 -22.26 0.97
C GLU A 87 3.80 -21.75 0.35
N VAL A 88 4.77 -22.64 0.19
CA VAL A 88 5.95 -22.44 -0.65
C VAL A 88 6.07 -23.57 -1.66
N ILE A 89 6.42 -23.21 -2.88
CA ILE A 89 6.63 -24.14 -4.01
C ILE A 89 8.10 -24.03 -4.41
N ALA A 90 8.84 -25.11 -4.26
CA ALA A 90 10.24 -25.16 -4.64
C ALA A 90 10.42 -25.86 -6.00
N GLY A 91 11.16 -25.22 -6.89
CA GLY A 91 11.48 -25.72 -8.22
C GLY A 91 12.69 -26.64 -8.25
N SER A 92 13.43 -26.58 -9.33
CA SER A 92 14.50 -27.52 -9.64
C SER A 92 15.76 -27.36 -8.75
N GLN A 93 16.04 -26.14 -8.29
CA GLN A 93 17.14 -25.87 -7.35
C GLN A 93 16.80 -26.31 -5.93
N GLY A 94 15.51 -26.49 -5.63
CA GLY A 94 14.98 -26.79 -4.33
C GLY A 94 15.12 -25.62 -3.35
N LEU A 95 14.32 -25.60 -2.29
CA LEU A 95 14.46 -24.67 -1.18
C LEU A 95 15.06 -25.36 0.04
N ALA A 96 15.69 -24.57 0.91
CA ALA A 96 16.34 -25.07 2.10
C ALA A 96 15.34 -25.76 3.04
N LEU A 97 15.64 -26.98 3.45
CA LEU A 97 14.90 -27.73 4.44
C LEU A 97 15.74 -27.89 5.70
N ASN A 98 15.22 -27.46 6.82
CA ASN A 98 15.85 -27.69 8.10
C ASN A 98 15.96 -29.19 8.39
N PRO A 99 17.12 -29.73 8.79
CA PRO A 99 17.22 -31.09 9.29
C PRO A 99 16.37 -31.25 10.56
N ALA A 100 15.71 -32.38 10.69
CA ALA A 100 14.99 -32.72 11.93
C ALA A 100 15.95 -32.53 13.12
N THR A 101 15.45 -31.91 14.20
CA THR A 101 16.24 -31.63 15.41
C THR A 101 16.98 -32.87 15.90
N GLY A 102 18.32 -32.78 15.97
CA GLY A 102 19.19 -33.88 16.46
C GLY A 102 19.82 -34.75 15.39
N ALA A 103 19.53 -34.54 14.10
CA ALA A 103 20.26 -35.23 13.04
C ALA A 103 21.63 -34.57 12.81
N PRO A 104 22.74 -35.29 12.80
CA PRO A 104 24.02 -34.78 12.35
C PRO A 104 23.96 -34.66 10.83
N GLY A 105 23.84 -33.42 10.32
CA GLY A 105 23.81 -33.13 8.89
C GLY A 105 23.44 -31.69 8.65
N GLY A 106 23.98 -31.11 7.57
CA GLY A 106 23.62 -29.76 7.12
C GLY A 106 22.20 -29.68 6.56
N PHE A 107 21.79 -28.50 6.16
CA PHE A 107 20.55 -28.29 5.41
C PHE A 107 20.45 -29.23 4.21
N THR A 108 19.26 -29.77 3.99
CA THR A 108 18.88 -30.46 2.77
C THR A 108 18.00 -29.53 1.93
N THR A 109 17.65 -29.93 0.74
CA THR A 109 16.66 -29.21 -0.08
C THR A 109 15.43 -30.07 -0.32
N PHE A 110 14.30 -29.42 -0.59
CA PHE A 110 13.08 -30.06 -1.05
C PHE A 110 12.64 -29.44 -2.37
N THR A 111 11.79 -30.12 -3.11
CA THR A 111 11.13 -29.66 -4.33
C THR A 111 9.62 -29.87 -4.22
N GLY A 112 8.85 -29.12 -5.02
CA GLY A 112 7.39 -29.15 -5.03
C GLY A 112 6.75 -28.33 -3.91
N PRO A 113 5.41 -28.37 -3.83
CA PRO A 113 4.63 -27.57 -2.88
C PRO A 113 4.72 -28.13 -1.46
N ARG A 114 4.71 -27.20 -0.49
CA ARG A 114 4.63 -27.50 0.96
C ARG A 114 3.89 -26.41 1.68
N ASP A 115 3.01 -26.82 2.60
CA ASP A 115 2.47 -25.90 3.59
C ASP A 115 3.62 -25.23 4.34
N ALA A 116 3.54 -23.94 4.51
CA ALA A 116 4.56 -23.13 5.14
C ALA A 116 4.01 -22.32 6.30
N LEU A 117 4.90 -21.88 7.15
CA LEU A 117 4.64 -21.00 8.29
C LEU A 117 5.61 -19.83 8.21
N GLY A 118 5.16 -18.67 8.60
CA GLY A 118 5.96 -17.44 8.60
C GLY A 118 5.13 -16.26 8.18
N GLU A 119 5.81 -15.19 7.83
CA GLU A 119 5.14 -13.94 7.43
C GLU A 119 6.01 -13.16 6.44
N VAL A 120 5.35 -12.31 5.66
CA VAL A 120 5.98 -11.20 4.97
C VAL A 120 5.47 -9.91 5.57
N ASN A 121 6.38 -9.02 5.91
CA ASN A 121 6.00 -7.67 6.29
C ASN A 121 6.84 -6.61 5.57
N ALA A 122 6.24 -5.43 5.37
CA ALA A 122 6.89 -4.33 4.71
C ALA A 122 6.56 -3.00 5.40
N LEU A 123 7.62 -2.28 5.78
CA LEU A 123 7.55 -0.89 6.19
C LEU A 123 7.97 0.00 5.02
N SER A 124 7.10 0.90 4.59
CA SER A 124 7.37 1.77 3.45
C SER A 124 7.25 3.25 3.79
N PHE A 125 8.06 4.07 3.08
CA PHE A 125 8.00 5.52 3.09
C PHE A 125 7.83 5.99 1.65
N MET A 126 6.71 6.69 1.37
CA MET A 126 6.27 7.03 0.02
C MET A 126 6.01 8.52 -0.10
N LEU A 127 6.28 9.06 -1.30
CA LEU A 127 5.80 10.37 -1.74
C LEU A 127 4.77 10.15 -2.83
N ASN A 128 3.55 10.65 -2.59
CA ASN A 128 2.40 10.46 -3.47
C ASN A 128 1.98 11.78 -4.11
N GLY A 129 1.52 11.70 -5.35
CA GLY A 129 0.80 12.76 -6.05
C GLY A 129 -0.59 12.27 -6.44
N LEU A 130 -1.63 13.02 -6.12
CA LEU A 130 -3.03 12.66 -6.36
C LEU A 130 -3.74 13.78 -7.12
N LEU A 131 -4.65 13.39 -8.00
CA LEU A 131 -5.60 14.27 -8.67
C LEU A 131 -6.98 14.01 -8.07
N ASP A 132 -7.68 15.08 -7.70
CA ASP A 132 -9.02 15.04 -7.13
C ASP A 132 -10.07 15.42 -8.17
N PHE A 133 -11.24 14.80 -8.08
CA PHE A 133 -12.37 14.97 -8.98
C PHE A 133 -13.67 15.05 -8.17
N GLY A 134 -14.45 16.07 -8.40
CA GLY A 134 -15.72 16.30 -7.71
C GLY A 134 -15.68 17.54 -6.82
N ASP A 135 -16.79 17.82 -6.17
CA ASP A 135 -16.95 19.00 -5.31
C ASP A 135 -16.43 18.73 -3.90
N ASP A 136 -15.79 19.71 -3.26
CA ASP A 136 -15.17 19.59 -1.94
C ASP A 136 -16.17 19.37 -0.80
N ASP A 137 -17.41 19.78 -0.98
CA ASP A 137 -18.50 19.61 -0.02
C ASP A 137 -19.31 18.31 -0.22
N GLY A 138 -18.91 17.49 -1.20
CA GLY A 138 -19.57 16.26 -1.61
C GLY A 138 -18.70 15.02 -1.63
N LEU A 139 -19.14 14.07 -2.43
CA LEU A 139 -18.35 12.86 -2.72
C LEU A 139 -17.28 13.19 -3.75
N GLN A 140 -16.02 13.13 -3.35
CA GLN A 140 -14.87 13.28 -4.24
C GLN A 140 -14.25 11.93 -4.63
N GLY A 141 -13.86 11.80 -5.88
CA GLY A 141 -12.99 10.73 -6.35
C GLY A 141 -11.55 11.21 -6.43
N PHE A 142 -10.59 10.31 -6.27
CA PHE A 142 -9.17 10.62 -6.51
C PHE A 142 -8.45 9.47 -7.20
N LEU A 143 -7.42 9.84 -7.95
CA LEU A 143 -6.50 8.91 -8.61
C LEU A 143 -5.08 9.46 -8.52
N GLY A 144 -4.12 8.59 -8.25
CA GLY A 144 -2.73 9.01 -8.20
C GLY A 144 -1.75 7.88 -8.06
N GLY A 145 -0.53 8.24 -7.70
CA GLY A 145 0.53 7.27 -7.47
C GLY A 145 1.66 7.87 -6.66
N GLY A 146 2.56 7.00 -6.27
CA GLY A 146 3.70 7.39 -5.46
C GLY A 146 4.92 6.54 -5.73
N VAL A 147 6.05 7.06 -5.28
CA VAL A 147 7.35 6.38 -5.31
C VAL A 147 8.03 6.54 -3.96
N GLY A 148 8.89 5.59 -3.62
CA GLY A 148 9.57 5.61 -2.34
C GLY A 148 10.48 4.42 -2.13
N VAL A 149 10.63 4.05 -0.87
CA VAL A 149 11.42 2.90 -0.44
C VAL A 149 10.60 2.02 0.50
N ALA A 150 10.85 0.72 0.44
CA ALA A 150 10.23 -0.23 1.35
C ALA A 150 11.29 -1.18 1.89
N ARG A 151 11.30 -1.39 3.19
CA ARG A 151 11.99 -2.50 3.83
C ARG A 151 11.03 -3.66 3.92
N VAL A 152 11.36 -4.73 3.22
CA VAL A 152 10.62 -5.99 3.24
C VAL A 152 11.39 -6.98 4.10
N ASP A 153 10.68 -7.61 5.03
CA ASP A 153 11.19 -8.62 5.94
C ASP A 153 10.41 -9.91 5.70
N MET A 154 11.09 -11.00 5.44
CA MET A 154 10.50 -12.29 5.11
C MET A 154 11.01 -13.38 6.04
N ASP A 155 10.10 -14.03 6.75
CA ASP A 155 10.35 -15.26 7.51
C ASP A 155 9.51 -16.38 6.91
N GLY A 156 10.14 -17.50 6.55
CA GLY A 156 9.47 -18.65 5.97
C GLY A 156 10.07 -19.96 6.44
N ARG A 157 9.22 -20.92 6.88
CA ARG A 157 9.62 -22.25 7.33
C ARG A 157 8.55 -23.28 6.98
N VAL A 158 8.98 -24.48 6.65
CA VAL A 158 8.09 -25.61 6.36
C VAL A 158 7.94 -26.56 7.54
N ASN A 159 8.65 -26.33 8.65
CA ASN A 159 8.58 -27.10 9.88
C ASN A 159 8.35 -26.16 11.07
N ALA A 160 7.64 -26.64 12.08
CA ALA A 160 7.33 -25.83 13.27
C ALA A 160 8.58 -25.46 14.12
N THR A 161 9.72 -26.08 13.90
CA THR A 161 10.96 -25.88 14.67
C THR A 161 12.19 -25.79 13.76
N GLY A 162 13.13 -24.94 14.13
CA GLY A 162 14.43 -24.79 13.44
C GLY A 162 14.50 -23.55 12.55
N PRO A 163 15.68 -23.32 11.93
CA PRO A 163 15.84 -22.23 10.97
C PRO A 163 14.93 -22.44 9.75
N GLY A 164 14.43 -21.34 9.20
CA GLY A 164 13.46 -21.34 8.11
C GLY A 164 14.04 -21.70 6.75
N VAL A 165 13.18 -21.59 5.75
CA VAL A 165 13.54 -21.61 4.32
C VAL A 165 14.31 -20.31 3.99
N TRP A 166 13.87 -19.20 4.57
CA TRP A 166 14.52 -17.89 4.60
C TRP A 166 14.17 -17.16 5.91
N ASN A 167 15.02 -16.26 6.32
CA ASN A 167 14.79 -15.30 7.39
C ASN A 167 15.78 -14.15 7.15
N ASP A 168 15.33 -13.19 6.34
CA ASP A 168 16.17 -12.08 5.92
C ASP A 168 15.30 -10.88 5.53
N SER A 169 15.92 -9.71 5.39
CA SER A 169 15.23 -8.47 5.04
C SER A 169 16.09 -7.60 4.14
N ASP A 170 15.45 -6.97 3.19
CA ASP A 170 16.10 -6.01 2.30
C ASP A 170 15.27 -4.75 2.11
N THR A 171 15.91 -3.69 1.62
CA THR A 171 15.28 -2.40 1.34
C THR A 171 15.42 -2.08 -0.13
N GLY A 172 14.30 -2.10 -0.83
CA GLY A 172 14.21 -1.86 -2.26
C GLY A 172 13.44 -0.59 -2.63
N PHE A 173 13.49 -0.27 -3.91
CA PHE A 173 12.63 0.75 -4.50
C PHE A 173 11.17 0.29 -4.45
N ALA A 174 10.27 1.23 -4.13
CA ALA A 174 8.84 0.95 -4.11
C ALA A 174 8.06 1.99 -4.91
N TRP A 175 6.96 1.55 -5.51
CA TRP A 175 5.99 2.41 -6.16
C TRP A 175 4.57 1.93 -5.86
N GLN A 176 3.61 2.85 -5.99
CA GLN A 176 2.20 2.52 -5.77
C GLN A 176 1.27 3.29 -6.68
N VAL A 177 0.09 2.72 -6.92
CA VAL A 177 -1.04 3.37 -7.58
C VAL A 177 -2.18 3.44 -6.56
N LEU A 178 -2.81 4.60 -6.48
CA LEU A 178 -3.86 4.92 -5.52
C LEU A 178 -5.12 5.37 -6.27
N ALA A 179 -6.27 4.85 -5.87
CA ALA A 179 -7.57 5.31 -6.34
C ALA A 179 -8.58 5.22 -5.19
N GLY A 180 -9.51 6.15 -5.12
CA GLY A 180 -10.50 6.08 -4.05
C GLY A 180 -11.54 7.17 -4.12
N ILE A 181 -12.34 7.19 -3.06
CA ILE A 181 -13.37 8.20 -2.83
C ILE A 181 -13.23 8.72 -1.41
N ARG A 182 -13.53 10.00 -1.21
CA ARG A 182 -13.62 10.64 0.10
C ARG A 182 -14.87 11.50 0.18
N THR A 183 -15.37 11.71 1.38
CA THR A 183 -16.51 12.62 1.63
C THR A 183 -16.33 13.29 2.99
N PRO A 184 -16.70 14.58 3.12
CA PRO A 184 -16.71 15.26 4.40
C PRO A 184 -17.79 14.70 5.33
N ILE A 185 -17.43 14.58 6.59
CA ILE A 185 -18.37 14.30 7.68
C ILE A 185 -18.51 15.50 8.62
N SER A 186 -17.59 16.46 8.53
CA SER A 186 -17.64 17.77 9.18
C SER A 186 -16.69 18.74 8.48
N ASP A 187 -16.63 19.98 8.94
CA ASP A 187 -15.77 21.02 8.37
C ASP A 187 -14.26 20.65 8.36
N SER A 188 -13.83 19.80 9.30
CA SER A 188 -12.43 19.41 9.46
C SER A 188 -12.16 17.93 9.24
N TRP A 189 -13.19 17.10 9.10
CA TRP A 189 -13.03 15.65 9.03
C TRP A 189 -13.64 15.06 7.77
N ASP A 190 -12.84 14.18 7.12
CA ASP A 190 -13.29 13.35 6.00
C ASP A 190 -13.16 11.88 6.35
N VAL A 191 -13.99 11.09 5.70
CA VAL A 191 -13.83 9.64 5.62
C VAL A 191 -13.74 9.21 4.18
N GLY A 192 -13.01 8.12 3.93
CA GLY A 192 -12.81 7.63 2.58
C GLY A 192 -12.64 6.14 2.48
N LEU A 193 -12.67 5.68 1.24
CA LEU A 193 -12.32 4.34 0.86
C LEU A 193 -11.24 4.42 -0.22
N LYS A 194 -10.10 3.77 0.01
CA LYS A 194 -8.92 3.83 -0.85
C LYS A 194 -8.51 2.42 -1.30
N TYR A 195 -8.34 2.24 -2.58
CA TYR A 195 -7.64 1.09 -3.15
C TYR A 195 -6.17 1.48 -3.36
N ARG A 196 -5.27 0.57 -3.00
CA ARG A 196 -3.83 0.68 -3.19
C ARG A 196 -3.32 -0.55 -3.92
N TYR A 197 -2.64 -0.35 -5.03
CA TYR A 197 -1.71 -1.31 -5.59
C TYR A 197 -0.30 -0.86 -5.20
N PHE A 198 0.44 -1.71 -4.53
CA PHE A 198 1.82 -1.42 -4.08
C PHE A 198 2.77 -2.46 -4.62
N ARG A 199 3.97 -2.04 -5.02
CA ARG A 199 5.04 -2.95 -5.42
C ARG A 199 6.40 -2.47 -4.91
N ALA A 200 7.11 -3.37 -4.20
CA ALA A 200 8.53 -3.26 -3.89
C ALA A 200 9.31 -4.19 -4.82
N THR A 201 10.37 -3.70 -5.43
CA THR A 201 11.17 -4.41 -6.44
C THR A 201 12.60 -4.62 -5.95
N ASP A 202 13.28 -5.59 -6.57
CA ASP A 202 14.69 -5.88 -6.33
C ASP A 202 15.01 -6.21 -4.87
N ILE A 203 14.18 -7.07 -4.25
CA ILE A 203 14.39 -7.56 -2.89
C ILE A 203 15.34 -8.75 -2.94
N ASN A 204 16.52 -8.56 -2.39
CA ASN A 204 17.58 -9.55 -2.38
C ASN A 204 17.72 -10.15 -0.98
N LEU A 205 17.49 -11.44 -0.88
CA LEU A 205 17.54 -12.20 0.37
C LEU A 205 18.61 -13.29 0.24
N VAL A 206 19.07 -13.80 1.37
CA VAL A 206 20.01 -14.92 1.41
C VAL A 206 19.39 -16.06 2.21
N ASP A 207 19.37 -17.25 1.61
CA ASP A 207 18.89 -18.43 2.28
C ASP A 207 19.93 -19.05 3.24
N PRO A 208 19.54 -20.02 4.09
CA PRO A 208 20.48 -20.68 5.01
C PRO A 208 21.61 -21.48 4.34
N LEU A 209 21.51 -21.74 3.04
CA LEU A 209 22.57 -22.38 2.25
C LEU A 209 23.55 -21.34 1.66
N GLY A 210 23.32 -20.05 1.87
CA GLY A 210 24.12 -18.95 1.33
C GLY A 210 23.85 -18.67 -0.15
N ARG A 211 22.66 -19.02 -0.64
CA ARG A 211 22.24 -18.73 -2.02
C ARG A 211 21.48 -17.41 -2.07
N ASP A 212 21.68 -16.69 -3.15
CA ASP A 212 20.92 -15.45 -3.40
C ASP A 212 19.49 -15.78 -3.84
N LEU A 213 18.52 -15.13 -3.19
CA LEU A 213 17.10 -15.17 -3.53
C LEU A 213 16.70 -13.75 -3.97
N ASN A 214 16.20 -13.60 -5.19
CA ASN A 214 15.69 -12.32 -5.68
C ASN A 214 14.18 -12.43 -5.87
N THR A 215 13.44 -11.44 -5.38
CA THR A 215 11.97 -11.41 -5.47
C THR A 215 11.43 -9.98 -5.50
N SER A 216 10.14 -9.85 -5.65
CA SER A 216 9.40 -8.59 -5.52
C SER A 216 8.11 -8.81 -4.73
N LEU A 217 7.70 -7.83 -3.93
CA LEU A 217 6.44 -7.87 -3.19
C LEU A 217 5.41 -7.01 -3.92
N ALA A 218 4.32 -7.61 -4.38
CA ALA A 218 3.18 -6.90 -4.96
C ALA A 218 1.91 -7.16 -4.12
N THR A 219 1.17 -6.09 -3.79
CA THR A 219 0.00 -6.19 -2.93
C THR A 219 -1.15 -5.32 -3.41
N HIS A 220 -2.38 -5.80 -3.14
CA HIS A 220 -3.63 -5.08 -3.34
C HIS A 220 -4.29 -4.84 -1.99
N SER A 221 -4.55 -3.59 -1.65
CA SER A 221 -5.19 -3.24 -0.38
C SER A 221 -6.49 -2.48 -0.61
N LEU A 222 -7.49 -2.76 0.22
CA LEU A 222 -8.70 -1.95 0.35
C LEU A 222 -8.73 -1.34 1.74
N LEU A 223 -8.63 -0.01 1.81
CA LEU A 223 -8.38 0.74 3.02
C LEU A 223 -9.53 1.70 3.31
N GLY A 224 -10.02 1.71 4.56
CA GLY A 224 -10.77 2.83 5.09
C GLY A 224 -9.81 3.94 5.51
N SER A 225 -10.18 5.19 5.30
CA SER A 225 -9.37 6.36 5.70
C SER A 225 -10.18 7.33 6.56
N ILE A 226 -9.46 7.99 7.47
CA ILE A 226 -9.96 9.13 8.22
C ILE A 226 -8.94 10.26 8.09
N THR A 227 -9.41 11.44 7.68
CA THR A 227 -8.58 12.61 7.40
C THR A 227 -9.00 13.77 8.30
N TYR A 228 -8.01 14.47 8.84
CA TYR A 228 -8.20 15.74 9.53
C TYR A 228 -7.53 16.86 8.75
N ASN A 229 -8.32 17.87 8.35
CA ASN A 229 -7.89 19.04 7.61
C ASN A 229 -7.62 20.20 8.59
N PHE A 230 -6.43 20.82 8.49
CA PHE A 230 -5.99 21.92 9.36
C PHE A 230 -6.47 23.25 8.78
N GLY A 231 -7.45 23.87 9.42
CA GLY A 231 -7.85 25.25 9.22
C GLY A 231 -8.70 25.50 7.97
N GLY A 232 -10.02 25.44 8.12
CA GLY A 232 -10.94 26.23 7.33
C GLY A 232 -11.03 27.63 7.91
N GLU A 233 -10.29 28.62 7.40
CA GLU A 233 -10.69 30.00 7.65
C GLU A 233 -12.00 30.23 6.87
N GLU A 234 -13.07 30.55 7.61
CA GLU A 234 -14.27 31.11 6.97
C GLU A 234 -13.84 32.31 6.10
N PRO A 235 -14.24 32.38 4.83
CA PRO A 235 -13.96 33.58 4.03
C PRO A 235 -14.50 34.78 4.81
N PRO A 236 -13.74 35.91 4.87
CA PRO A 236 -14.14 37.06 5.64
C PRO A 236 -15.56 37.48 5.21
N VAL A 237 -16.49 37.46 6.15
CA VAL A 237 -17.87 37.92 5.91
C VAL A 237 -17.77 39.35 5.40
N VAL A 238 -17.93 39.53 4.09
CA VAL A 238 -17.96 40.85 3.48
C VAL A 238 -19.21 41.53 4.06
N ALA A 239 -18.99 42.43 5.01
CA ALA A 239 -20.08 43.19 5.59
C ALA A 239 -20.88 43.85 4.45
N PRO A 240 -22.22 43.79 4.50
CA PRO A 240 -23.02 44.39 3.44
C PRO A 240 -22.62 45.86 3.29
N VAL A 241 -22.23 46.23 2.07
CA VAL A 241 -21.94 47.63 1.72
C VAL A 241 -23.15 48.47 2.09
N ALA A 242 -23.00 49.37 3.06
CA ALA A 242 -24.07 50.25 3.49
C ALA A 242 -24.64 50.96 2.27
N ALA A 243 -25.99 50.87 2.15
CA ALA A 243 -26.70 51.56 1.04
C ALA A 243 -26.33 53.05 1.09
N PRO A 244 -26.07 53.68 -0.08
CA PRO A 244 -25.80 55.10 -0.11
C PRO A 244 -26.95 55.88 0.54
N PRO A 245 -26.66 56.98 1.27
CA PRO A 245 -27.72 57.77 1.90
C PRO A 245 -28.66 58.33 0.84
N PRO A 246 -29.97 58.48 1.15
CA PRO A 246 -30.92 59.02 0.23
C PRO A 246 -30.56 60.47 -0.14
N PRO A 247 -30.84 60.90 -1.38
CA PRO A 247 -30.51 62.23 -1.82
C PRO A 247 -31.26 63.28 -0.95
N PRO A 248 -30.67 64.43 -0.68
CA PRO A 248 -31.28 65.49 0.12
C PRO A 248 -32.55 66.03 -0.54
N PRO A 249 -33.52 66.53 0.25
CA PRO A 249 -34.81 67.02 -0.24
C PRO A 249 -34.70 68.25 -1.09
#